data_7e78d503b5c99885c3af9974cec518e3
#
_entry.id   7e78d503b5c99885c3af9974cec518e3
#
_cell.length_a   1.000
_cell.length_b   1.000
_cell.length_c   1.000
_cell.angle_alpha   90.00
_cell.angle_beta   90.00
_cell.angle_gamma   90.00
#
_symmetry.space_group_name_H-M   'P 1'
#
loop_
_entity.id
_entity.type
_entity.pdbx_description
1 polymer ?
#
loop_
_entity_poly.entity_id
_entity_poly.type
_entity_poly.pdbx_seq_one_letter_code
_entity_poly.pdbx_strand_id
1 'polypeptide(L)'
;MEPWTFHHSHVDSETTGKKVAYQPIDYPKPDGVLSFDLLSNLARSGTNHADQPSHLRIKEEKKHVPETISMQEYAAPETRFCPARVYEYNMENENEPELVINSQNCVHCKCCSIKMPEEYIKWTVPEGGGGPA
;
A
#
# COMPACT_ATOMS: atom_id res chain seq x y z
N MET A 1 -19.55 -16.56 24.90
CA MET A 1 -20.27 -15.94 23.76
C MET A 1 -20.31 -14.46 24.07
N GLU A 2 -19.73 -13.64 23.20
CA GLU A 2 -19.77 -12.19 23.37
C GLU A 2 -21.21 -11.70 23.28
N PRO A 3 -21.66 -10.80 24.17
CA PRO A 3 -23.05 -10.36 24.21
C PRO A 3 -23.44 -9.43 23.04
N TRP A 4 -22.46 -9.00 22.25
CA TRP A 4 -22.67 -8.18 21.06
C TRP A 4 -21.62 -8.47 20.01
N THR A 5 -21.94 -8.22 18.76
CA THR A 5 -21.04 -8.24 17.61
C THR A 5 -21.20 -6.93 16.86
N PHE A 6 -20.09 -6.31 16.47
CA PHE A 6 -20.14 -5.16 15.58
C PHE A 6 -20.60 -5.62 14.20
N HIS A 7 -21.64 -5.00 13.69
CA HIS A 7 -22.11 -5.25 12.34
C HIS A 7 -21.22 -4.52 11.34
N HIS A 8 -20.77 -5.21 10.31
CA HIS A 8 -20.15 -4.59 9.16
C HIS A 8 -21.24 -3.86 8.37
N SER A 9 -21.12 -2.54 8.25
CA SER A 9 -22.09 -1.71 7.54
C SER A 9 -21.67 -1.40 6.09
N HIS A 10 -20.40 -1.64 5.76
CA HIS A 10 -19.83 -1.31 4.46
C HIS A 10 -18.54 -2.10 4.21
N VAL A 11 -18.12 -2.14 2.94
CA VAL A 11 -16.83 -2.69 2.53
C VAL A 11 -15.75 -1.64 2.73
N ASP A 12 -14.62 -2.01 3.34
CA ASP A 12 -13.56 -1.05 3.70
C ASP A 12 -12.93 -0.35 2.48
N SER A 13 -12.79 -1.03 1.36
CA SER A 13 -12.25 -0.44 0.13
C SER A 13 -13.14 0.67 -0.42
N GLU A 14 -14.46 0.59 -0.21
CA GLU A 14 -15.43 1.61 -0.65
C GLU A 14 -15.42 2.87 0.23
N THR A 15 -14.83 2.80 1.42
CA THR A 15 -14.76 3.95 2.33
C THR A 15 -13.66 4.95 1.98
N THR A 16 -12.77 4.60 1.06
CA THR A 16 -11.72 5.50 0.59
C THR A 16 -12.33 6.63 -0.24
N GLY A 17 -12.28 7.85 0.26
CA GLY A 17 -12.86 9.00 -0.42
C GLY A 17 -11.97 9.52 -1.56
N LYS A 18 -12.62 10.12 -2.58
CA LYS A 18 -11.92 10.73 -3.72
C LYS A 18 -11.12 11.95 -3.29
N LYS A 19 -9.96 12.18 -3.91
CA LYS A 19 -9.02 13.26 -3.57
C LYS A 19 -9.64 14.66 -3.54
N VAL A 20 -10.63 14.91 -4.39
CA VAL A 20 -11.30 16.23 -4.48
C VAL A 20 -12.08 16.62 -3.21
N ALA A 21 -12.42 15.66 -2.36
CA ALA A 21 -13.14 15.89 -1.10
C ALA A 21 -12.22 16.23 0.08
N TYR A 22 -10.90 16.18 -0.10
CA TYR A 22 -9.93 16.30 0.99
C TYR A 22 -8.82 17.29 0.65
N GLN A 23 -8.27 17.88 1.70
CA GLN A 23 -7.04 18.68 1.60
C GLN A 23 -5.87 17.86 2.14
N PRO A 24 -4.69 17.89 1.51
CA PRO A 24 -3.49 17.26 2.06
C PRO A 24 -3.16 17.82 3.44
N ILE A 25 -2.80 16.93 4.36
CA ILE A 25 -2.30 17.31 5.69
C ILE A 25 -0.78 17.49 5.59
N ASP A 26 -0.29 18.65 6.00
CA ASP A 26 1.14 18.90 6.09
C ASP A 26 1.67 18.38 7.43
N TYR A 27 2.36 17.24 7.40
CA TYR A 27 2.96 16.66 8.58
C TYR A 27 4.39 17.18 8.78
N PRO A 28 4.81 17.40 10.06
CA PRO A 28 6.20 17.78 10.35
C PRO A 28 7.17 16.73 9.80
N LYS A 29 8.28 17.21 9.24
CA LYS A 29 9.35 16.32 8.79
C LYS A 29 10.04 15.67 9.99
N PRO A 30 10.46 14.39 9.87
CA PRO A 30 11.27 13.74 10.90
C PRO A 30 12.52 14.53 11.25
N ASP A 31 12.83 14.64 12.53
CA ASP A 31 13.99 15.41 13.04
C ASP A 31 15.26 14.57 13.18
N GLY A 32 15.17 13.25 13.04
CA GLY A 32 16.28 12.31 13.20
C GLY A 32 16.71 12.06 14.64
N VAL A 33 15.99 12.60 15.63
CA VAL A 33 16.26 12.47 17.07
C VAL A 33 15.10 11.77 17.78
N LEU A 34 13.90 12.34 17.71
CA LEU A 34 12.68 11.77 18.29
C LEU A 34 11.82 11.07 17.23
N SER A 35 11.90 11.51 16.00
CA SER A 35 11.17 10.94 14.88
C SER A 35 12.11 10.69 13.70
N PHE A 36 11.88 9.56 13.03
CA PHE A 36 12.73 9.08 11.93
C PHE A 36 11.92 8.90 10.68
N ASP A 37 12.57 9.01 9.52
CA ASP A 37 11.93 8.72 8.24
C ASP A 37 11.55 7.23 8.11
N LEU A 38 10.60 6.96 7.23
CA LEU A 38 10.04 5.62 7.08
C LEU A 38 11.08 4.57 6.68
N LEU A 39 12.00 4.90 5.77
CA LEU A 39 13.02 3.96 5.29
C LEU A 39 14.02 3.61 6.38
N SER A 40 14.43 4.58 7.22
CA SER A 40 15.29 4.33 8.37
C SER A 40 14.63 3.40 9.38
N ASN A 41 13.33 3.50 9.57
CA ASN A 41 12.58 2.57 10.42
C ASN A 41 12.49 1.17 9.80
N LEU A 42 12.26 1.07 8.51
CA LEU A 42 12.19 -0.20 7.78
C LEU A 42 13.52 -0.94 7.73
N ALA A 43 14.64 -0.24 7.69
CA ALA A 43 15.97 -0.84 7.68
C ALA A 43 16.25 -1.76 8.89
N ARG A 44 15.44 -1.64 9.94
CA ARG A 44 15.51 -2.50 11.15
C ARG A 44 14.73 -3.80 11.02
N SER A 45 13.73 -3.86 10.13
CA SER A 45 12.98 -5.07 9.82
C SER A 45 13.52 -5.66 8.53
N GLY A 46 14.51 -6.51 8.60
CA GLY A 46 15.02 -7.19 7.40
C GLY A 46 13.98 -8.13 6.82
N THR A 47 13.77 -8.08 5.50
CA THR A 47 13.09 -9.12 4.76
C THR A 47 14.08 -9.74 3.79
N ASN A 48 14.18 -11.06 3.75
CA ASN A 48 15.11 -11.75 2.89
C ASN A 48 14.33 -12.61 1.88
N HIS A 49 13.90 -11.97 0.78
CA HIS A 49 13.08 -12.59 -0.25
C HIS A 49 13.60 -12.36 -1.66
N ALA A 50 14.91 -12.17 -1.82
CA ALA A 50 15.51 -11.77 -3.09
C ALA A 50 15.20 -12.75 -4.26
N ASP A 51 15.06 -14.03 -3.94
CA ASP A 51 14.90 -15.11 -4.94
C ASP A 51 13.45 -15.56 -5.12
N GLN A 52 12.49 -14.91 -4.48
CA GLN A 52 11.09 -15.30 -4.54
C GLN A 52 10.28 -14.45 -5.53
N PRO A 53 9.29 -15.05 -6.21
CA PRO A 53 8.30 -14.27 -6.94
C PRO A 53 7.54 -13.34 -5.98
N SER A 54 7.25 -12.11 -6.42
CA SER A 54 6.47 -11.16 -5.62
C SER A 54 5.13 -11.78 -5.18
N HIS A 55 4.86 -11.72 -3.88
CA HIS A 55 3.57 -12.12 -3.30
C HIS A 55 2.47 -11.08 -3.54
N LEU A 56 2.85 -9.86 -3.93
CA LEU A 56 1.94 -8.78 -4.32
C LEU A 56 1.89 -8.69 -5.84
N ARG A 57 0.72 -8.90 -6.39
CA ARG A 57 0.49 -8.84 -7.83
C ARG A 57 -0.73 -7.98 -8.13
N ILE A 58 -0.76 -7.39 -9.31
CA ILE A 58 -1.96 -6.72 -9.81
C ILE A 58 -2.83 -7.79 -10.49
N LYS A 59 -4.14 -7.75 -10.21
CA LYS A 59 -5.12 -8.60 -10.90
C LYS A 59 -5.08 -8.30 -12.39
N GLU A 60 -5.09 -9.34 -13.23
CA GLU A 60 -4.94 -9.20 -14.69
C GLU A 60 -5.99 -8.26 -15.30
N GLU A 61 -7.23 -8.38 -14.85
CA GLU A 61 -8.36 -7.58 -15.29
C GLU A 61 -8.32 -6.12 -14.82
N LYS A 62 -7.44 -5.81 -13.85
CA LYS A 62 -7.34 -4.49 -13.20
C LYS A 62 -5.99 -3.80 -13.40
N LYS A 63 -5.20 -4.20 -14.40
CA LYS A 63 -3.86 -3.63 -14.66
C LYS A 63 -3.86 -2.12 -14.90
N HIS A 64 -4.97 -1.59 -15.43
CA HIS A 64 -5.12 -0.17 -15.71
C HIS A 64 -5.52 0.67 -14.49
N VAL A 65 -6.02 0.02 -13.43
CA VAL A 65 -6.60 0.73 -12.27
C VAL A 65 -5.57 1.62 -11.55
N PRO A 66 -4.31 1.21 -11.33
CA PRO A 66 -3.34 2.06 -10.64
C PRO A 66 -3.19 3.44 -11.28
N GLU A 67 -2.96 3.49 -12.58
CA GLU A 67 -2.68 4.73 -13.30
C GLU A 67 -3.95 5.55 -13.59
N THR A 68 -5.06 4.88 -13.91
CA THR A 68 -6.28 5.57 -14.36
C THR A 68 -7.25 5.91 -13.24
N ILE A 69 -7.34 5.09 -12.20
CA ILE A 69 -8.31 5.26 -11.11
C ILE A 69 -7.59 5.67 -9.82
N SER A 70 -6.66 4.84 -9.32
CA SER A 70 -6.03 5.11 -8.04
C SER A 70 -5.27 6.44 -8.03
N MET A 71 -4.43 6.68 -9.01
CA MET A 71 -3.68 7.93 -9.12
C MET A 71 -4.60 9.12 -9.41
N GLN A 72 -5.49 9.00 -10.39
CA GLN A 72 -6.26 10.15 -10.89
C GLN A 72 -7.42 10.54 -9.97
N GLU A 73 -8.17 9.57 -9.43
CA GLU A 73 -9.34 9.87 -8.61
C GLU A 73 -9.03 9.96 -7.11
N TYR A 74 -8.07 9.15 -6.63
CA TYR A 74 -7.76 9.01 -5.20
C TYR A 74 -6.37 9.55 -4.82
N ALA A 75 -5.59 10.04 -5.77
CA ALA A 75 -4.20 10.48 -5.59
C ALA A 75 -3.30 9.38 -5.00
N ALA A 76 -3.41 8.16 -5.51
CA ALA A 76 -2.61 7.01 -5.13
C ALA A 76 -2.54 6.80 -3.60
N PRO A 77 -3.66 6.47 -2.93
CA PRO A 77 -3.72 6.38 -1.47
C PRO A 77 -2.79 5.30 -0.91
N GLU A 78 -2.46 4.27 -1.69
CA GLU A 78 -1.52 3.21 -1.36
C GLU A 78 -0.11 3.73 -1.04
N THR A 79 0.30 4.83 -1.64
CA THR A 79 1.59 5.47 -1.34
C THR A 79 1.63 6.08 0.05
N ARG A 80 0.47 6.32 0.67
CA ARG A 80 0.33 6.95 1.99
C ARG A 80 -0.10 5.98 3.07
N PHE A 81 -1.05 5.07 2.80
CA PHE A 81 -1.51 4.15 3.83
C PHE A 81 -0.56 2.95 4.02
N CYS A 82 0.30 2.63 3.04
CA CYS A 82 1.26 1.55 3.20
C CYS A 82 2.35 1.92 4.21
N PRO A 83 2.46 1.20 5.36
CA PRO A 83 3.42 1.56 6.40
C PRO A 83 4.87 1.22 6.01
N ALA A 84 5.07 0.54 4.89
CA ALA A 84 6.36 0.01 4.46
C ALA A 84 6.83 0.61 3.12
N ARG A 85 6.13 1.63 2.59
CA ARG A 85 6.47 2.27 1.32
C ARG A 85 6.68 1.28 0.17
N VAL A 86 5.76 0.33 0.07
CA VAL A 86 5.82 -0.72 -0.96
C VAL A 86 5.42 -0.16 -2.33
N TYR A 87 4.49 0.79 -2.36
CA TYR A 87 3.90 1.34 -3.57
C TYR A 87 4.49 2.71 -3.88
N GLU A 88 5.08 2.84 -5.03
CA GLU A 88 5.61 4.10 -5.57
C GLU A 88 5.18 4.24 -7.03
N TYR A 89 5.16 5.48 -7.52
CA TYR A 89 4.89 5.76 -8.92
C TYR A 89 6.13 6.37 -9.57
N ASN A 90 6.57 5.76 -10.65
CA ASN A 90 7.58 6.35 -11.52
C ASN A 90 6.91 7.43 -12.37
N MET A 91 7.43 8.66 -12.29
CA MET A 91 6.92 9.83 -12.99
C MET A 91 7.87 10.29 -14.11
N GLU A 92 8.73 9.40 -14.63
CA GLU A 92 9.66 9.76 -15.72
C GLU A 92 8.92 10.26 -16.97
N ASN A 93 7.73 9.70 -17.21
CA ASN A 93 6.80 10.24 -18.20
C ASN A 93 5.64 10.93 -17.47
N GLU A 94 5.60 12.27 -17.50
CA GLU A 94 4.55 13.04 -16.79
C GLU A 94 3.11 12.63 -17.15
N ASN A 95 2.91 12.01 -18.32
CA ASN A 95 1.60 11.60 -18.81
C ASN A 95 1.26 10.11 -18.54
N GLU A 96 2.23 9.30 -18.13
CA GLU A 96 2.06 7.86 -17.92
C GLU A 96 2.76 7.42 -16.63
N PRO A 97 2.17 7.71 -15.46
CA PRO A 97 2.72 7.24 -14.19
C PRO A 97 2.68 5.72 -14.14
N GLU A 98 3.79 5.06 -13.87
CA GLU A 98 3.90 3.63 -13.74
C GLU A 98 3.98 3.20 -12.27
N LEU A 99 3.10 2.28 -11.84
CA LEU A 99 3.14 1.73 -10.49
C LEU A 99 4.32 0.78 -10.30
N VAL A 100 5.16 1.07 -9.33
CA VAL A 100 6.25 0.21 -8.87
C VAL A 100 5.88 -0.42 -7.53
N ILE A 101 6.04 -1.74 -7.42
CA ILE A 101 5.75 -2.50 -6.20
C ILE A 101 7.06 -3.02 -5.60
N ASN A 102 7.55 -2.36 -4.56
CA ASN A 102 8.73 -2.74 -3.79
C ASN A 102 8.39 -3.84 -2.78
N SER A 103 8.08 -5.04 -3.26
CA SER A 103 7.57 -6.15 -2.43
C SER A 103 8.53 -6.58 -1.31
N GLN A 104 9.83 -6.31 -1.46
CA GLN A 104 10.87 -6.57 -0.44
C GLN A 104 10.64 -5.76 0.85
N ASN A 105 10.02 -4.58 0.75
CA ASN A 105 9.72 -3.75 1.90
C ASN A 105 8.47 -4.20 2.66
N CYS A 106 7.69 -5.14 2.10
CA CYS A 106 6.39 -5.50 2.62
C CYS A 106 6.46 -6.17 3.99
N VAL A 107 5.76 -5.62 4.97
CA VAL A 107 5.63 -6.17 6.34
C VAL A 107 4.39 -7.05 6.52
N HIS A 108 3.75 -7.46 5.45
CA HIS A 108 2.62 -8.39 5.39
C HIS A 108 1.38 -7.96 6.22
N CYS A 109 1.19 -6.66 6.44
CA CYS A 109 0.05 -6.13 7.21
C CYS A 109 -1.31 -6.26 6.51
N LYS A 110 -1.32 -6.55 5.20
CA LYS A 110 -2.52 -6.67 4.35
C LYS A 110 -3.40 -5.42 4.25
N CYS A 111 -2.94 -4.28 4.70
CA CYS A 111 -3.68 -3.01 4.59
C CYS A 111 -4.10 -2.73 3.14
N CYS A 112 -3.23 -3.00 2.17
CA CYS A 112 -3.54 -2.83 0.75
C CYS A 112 -4.68 -3.74 0.27
N SER A 113 -4.76 -4.98 0.78
CA SER A 113 -5.85 -5.89 0.42
C SER A 113 -7.22 -5.44 0.93
N ILE A 114 -7.25 -4.60 1.98
CA ILE A 114 -8.47 -4.14 2.64
C ILE A 114 -8.88 -2.75 2.14
N LYS A 115 -7.92 -1.83 2.00
CA LYS A 115 -8.17 -0.40 1.76
C LYS A 115 -8.01 0.06 0.31
N MET A 116 -7.45 -0.79 -0.57
CA MET A 116 -7.20 -0.40 -1.94
C MET A 116 -8.49 -0.13 -2.69
N PRO A 117 -8.70 1.05 -3.26
CA PRO A 117 -9.82 1.29 -4.15
C PRO A 117 -9.84 0.25 -5.27
N GLU A 118 -11.02 -0.22 -5.65
CA GLU A 118 -11.17 -1.27 -6.66
C GLU A 118 -10.50 -2.62 -6.33
N GLU A 119 -9.87 -2.78 -5.17
CA GLU A 119 -9.24 -4.04 -4.73
C GLU A 119 -8.36 -4.69 -5.81
N TYR A 120 -7.55 -3.90 -6.51
CA TYR A 120 -6.76 -4.37 -7.66
C TYR A 120 -5.54 -5.22 -7.28
N ILE A 121 -5.14 -5.25 -5.99
CA ILE A 121 -4.04 -6.07 -5.52
C ILE A 121 -4.50 -7.50 -5.26
N LYS A 122 -3.76 -8.44 -5.83
CA LYS A 122 -3.87 -9.87 -5.54
C LYS A 122 -2.74 -10.30 -4.62
N TRP A 123 -3.09 -10.74 -3.43
CA TRP A 123 -2.18 -11.41 -2.52
C TRP A 123 -1.96 -12.85 -2.94
N THR A 124 -0.70 -13.27 -3.02
CA THR A 124 -0.32 -14.69 -3.14
C THR A 124 0.46 -15.10 -1.90
N VAL A 125 0.43 -16.37 -1.57
CA VAL A 125 1.15 -16.88 -0.39
C VAL A 125 2.65 -16.73 -0.64
N PRO A 126 3.43 -16.11 0.29
CA PRO A 126 4.88 -16.10 0.21
C PRO A 126 5.43 -17.51 0.46
N GLU A 127 6.69 -17.73 0.13
CA GLU A 127 7.37 -18.99 0.42
C GLU A 127 7.40 -19.27 1.93
N GLY A 128 7.31 -20.56 2.30
CA GLY A 128 7.36 -20.98 3.71
C GLY A 128 8.69 -20.59 4.35
N GLY A 129 8.63 -19.98 5.54
CA GLY A 129 9.81 -19.42 6.22
C GLY A 129 10.19 -18.01 5.75
N GLY A 130 9.50 -17.47 4.76
CA GLY A 130 9.62 -16.08 4.35
C GLY A 130 8.73 -15.15 5.16
N GLY A 131 8.95 -13.85 5.01
CA GLY A 131 8.20 -12.80 5.71
C GLY A 131 9.13 -11.83 6.43
N PRO A 132 8.56 -10.80 7.08
CA PRO A 132 9.35 -9.88 7.89
C PRO A 132 10.01 -10.62 9.04
N ALA A 133 11.26 -10.27 9.34
CA ALA A 133 12.02 -10.82 10.45
C ALA A 133 11.68 -10.10 11.77
#